data_f4dd1b6aa7d1de05a084ba7a1972adb5
#
_entry.id   f4dd1b6aa7d1de05a084ba7a1972adb5
#
_cell.length_a   1.000
_cell.length_b   1.000
_cell.length_c   1.000
_cell.angle_alpha   90.00
_cell.angle_beta   90.00
_cell.angle_gamma   90.00
#
_symmetry.space_group_name_H-M   'P 1'
#
loop_
_entity.id
_entity.type
_entity.pdbx_description
1 polymer ?
#
loop_
_entity_poly.entity_id
_entity_poly.type
_entity_poly.pdbx_seq_one_letter_code
_entity_poly.pdbx_strand_id
1 'polypeptide(L)'
;RVHRRQRQMCIRDRYNKIKKQSLHSQEISNHVGYLAKNKGVREIMKKFQKKIIKKNKRICVEGRDIASTILKKNPRYDLAFYFTCNLNLASIRRWKDLKKKVPLKEVKKSLSIRTRLDKKRKHSPLKKMRDAILIRTDKLNKKKVLLKMSQEIEKINYKIL
;
A
#
# COMPACT_ATOMS: atom_id res chain seq x y z
N ARG A 1 -33.56 4.89 -12.01
CA ARG A 1 -32.79 5.87 -11.21
C ARG A 1 -32.78 5.56 -9.70
N VAL A 2 -33.84 4.99 -9.13
CA VAL A 2 -33.95 4.64 -7.68
C VAL A 2 -32.93 3.57 -7.28
N HIS A 3 -32.78 2.48 -8.05
CA HIS A 3 -31.83 1.40 -7.74
C HIS A 3 -30.35 1.82 -7.73
N ARG A 4 -29.98 2.86 -8.48
CA ARG A 4 -28.61 3.39 -8.48
C ARG A 4 -28.30 4.18 -7.22
N ARG A 5 -29.26 4.95 -6.70
CA ARG A 5 -29.13 5.68 -5.42
C ARG A 5 -29.10 4.73 -4.23
N GLN A 6 -29.92 3.69 -4.19
CA GLN A 6 -29.90 2.68 -3.13
C GLN A 6 -28.58 1.91 -3.07
N ARG A 7 -28.00 1.51 -4.23
CA ARG A 7 -26.67 0.86 -4.24
C ARG A 7 -25.56 1.80 -3.75
N GLN A 8 -25.61 3.07 -4.07
CA GLN A 8 -24.63 4.05 -3.57
C GLN A 8 -24.78 4.30 -2.07
N MET A 9 -25.98 4.34 -1.54
CA MET A 9 -26.23 4.43 -0.10
C MET A 9 -25.68 3.19 0.64
N CYS A 10 -26.03 1.99 0.21
CA CYS A 10 -25.52 0.74 0.81
C CYS A 10 -24.00 0.63 0.79
N ILE A 11 -23.33 1.12 -0.26
CA ILE A 11 -21.85 1.14 -0.33
C ILE A 11 -21.29 2.15 0.66
N ARG A 12 -21.88 3.33 0.78
CA ARG A 12 -21.48 4.37 1.73
C ARG A 12 -21.70 3.95 3.18
N ASP A 13 -22.80 3.28 3.49
CA ASP A 13 -23.11 2.78 4.82
C ASP A 13 -22.16 1.64 5.24
N ARG A 14 -21.84 0.72 4.32
CA ARG A 14 -20.80 -0.30 4.56
C ARG A 14 -19.43 0.32 4.77
N TYR A 15 -19.06 1.31 3.98
CA TYR A 15 -17.79 2.02 4.14
C TYR A 15 -17.72 2.75 5.49
N ASN A 16 -18.81 3.40 5.92
CA ASN A 16 -18.88 4.06 7.21
C ASN A 16 -18.83 3.07 8.39
N LYS A 17 -19.47 1.88 8.26
CA LYS A 17 -19.34 0.80 9.25
C LYS A 17 -17.89 0.28 9.34
N ILE A 18 -17.23 0.06 8.21
CA ILE A 18 -15.84 -0.41 8.15
C ILE A 18 -14.88 0.67 8.69
N LYS A 19 -15.12 1.95 8.41
CA LYS A 19 -14.31 3.07 8.90
C LYS A 19 -14.29 3.18 10.42
N LYS A 20 -15.36 2.74 11.10
CA LYS A 20 -15.44 2.70 12.57
C LYS A 20 -14.64 1.53 13.19
N GLN A 21 -14.28 0.53 12.40
CA GLN A 21 -13.52 -0.63 12.88
C GLN A 21 -12.02 -0.42 12.67
N SER A 22 -11.22 -0.79 13.66
CA SER A 22 -9.76 -0.75 13.54
C SER A 22 -9.27 -1.89 12.65
N LEU A 23 -9.00 -1.58 11.37
CA LEU A 23 -8.43 -2.54 10.42
C LEU A 23 -6.91 -2.75 10.57
N HIS A 24 -6.31 -2.17 11.61
CA HIS A 24 -4.86 -2.17 11.81
C HIS A 24 -4.39 -3.05 12.98
N SER A 25 -5.22 -4.01 13.42
CA SER A 25 -4.81 -4.97 14.45
C SER A 25 -3.72 -5.93 13.94
N GLN A 26 -2.98 -6.53 14.87
CA GLN A 26 -1.98 -7.54 14.55
C GLN A 26 -2.63 -8.79 13.97
N GLU A 27 -3.78 -9.17 14.48
CA GLU A 27 -4.59 -10.31 14.02
C GLU A 27 -4.99 -10.16 12.56
N ILE A 28 -5.60 -9.02 12.19
CA ILE A 28 -5.96 -8.73 10.78
C ILE A 28 -4.70 -8.76 9.90
N SER A 29 -3.58 -8.20 10.36
CA SER A 29 -2.33 -8.21 9.61
C SER A 29 -1.82 -9.61 9.31
N ASN A 30 -2.00 -10.56 10.21
CA ASN A 30 -1.62 -11.96 10.04
C ASN A 30 -2.54 -12.67 9.02
N HIS A 31 -3.85 -12.48 9.12
CA HIS A 31 -4.84 -13.06 8.20
C HIS A 31 -4.71 -12.53 6.77
N VAL A 32 -4.49 -11.21 6.62
CA VAL A 32 -4.26 -10.60 5.29
C VAL A 32 -3.03 -11.22 4.60
N GLY A 33 -1.97 -11.52 5.36
CA GLY A 33 -0.78 -12.20 4.83
C GLY A 33 -1.09 -13.58 4.25
N TYR A 34 -2.01 -14.32 4.85
CA TYR A 34 -2.48 -15.63 4.37
C TYR A 34 -3.35 -15.49 3.11
N LEU A 35 -4.37 -14.64 3.16
CA LEU A 35 -5.26 -14.39 2.01
C LEU A 35 -4.50 -13.88 0.78
N ALA A 36 -3.46 -13.08 1.00
CA ALA A 36 -2.62 -12.55 -0.08
C ALA A 36 -1.80 -13.61 -0.84
N LYS A 37 -1.72 -14.86 -0.36
CA LYS A 37 -1.11 -15.98 -1.09
C LYS A 37 -2.06 -16.58 -2.12
N ASN A 38 -3.37 -16.45 -1.93
CA ASN A 38 -4.37 -17.04 -2.81
C ASN A 38 -4.39 -16.30 -4.16
N LYS A 39 -4.16 -17.04 -5.26
CA LYS A 39 -4.12 -16.49 -6.63
C LYS A 39 -5.48 -15.89 -7.03
N GLY A 40 -6.59 -16.57 -6.72
CA GLY A 40 -7.94 -16.11 -7.05
C GLY A 40 -8.28 -14.77 -6.38
N VAL A 41 -8.03 -14.66 -5.07
CA VAL A 41 -8.21 -13.41 -4.31
C VAL A 41 -7.38 -12.28 -4.92
N ARG A 42 -6.14 -12.55 -5.29
CA ARG A 42 -5.27 -11.55 -5.93
C ARG A 42 -5.78 -11.08 -7.28
N GLU A 43 -6.27 -11.99 -8.11
CA GLU A 43 -6.81 -11.61 -9.44
C GLU A 43 -8.08 -10.75 -9.31
N ILE A 44 -8.97 -11.08 -8.38
CA ILE A 44 -10.16 -10.27 -8.10
C ILE A 44 -9.75 -8.87 -7.63
N MET A 45 -8.83 -8.80 -6.64
CA MET A 45 -8.34 -7.52 -6.12
C MET A 45 -7.62 -6.69 -7.18
N LYS A 46 -6.83 -7.32 -8.04
CA LYS A 46 -6.14 -6.67 -9.15
C LYS A 46 -7.13 -6.06 -10.16
N LYS A 47 -8.18 -6.81 -10.54
CA LYS A 47 -9.24 -6.31 -11.43
C LYS A 47 -9.95 -5.11 -10.80
N PHE A 48 -10.28 -5.19 -9.51
CA PHE A 48 -10.94 -4.13 -8.75
C PHE A 48 -10.06 -2.86 -8.66
N GLN A 49 -8.79 -3.00 -8.28
CA GLN A 49 -7.83 -1.89 -8.21
C GLN A 49 -7.66 -1.21 -9.57
N LYS A 50 -7.47 -1.97 -10.65
CA LYS A 50 -7.36 -1.43 -12.00
C LYS A 50 -8.62 -0.67 -12.43
N LYS A 51 -9.81 -1.16 -12.07
CA LYS A 51 -11.07 -0.47 -12.36
C LYS A 51 -11.15 0.89 -11.65
N ILE A 52 -10.73 0.97 -10.40
CA ILE A 52 -10.68 2.23 -9.65
C ILE A 52 -9.67 3.20 -10.28
N ILE A 53 -8.46 2.73 -10.57
CA ILE A 53 -7.39 3.53 -11.15
C ILE A 53 -7.81 4.14 -12.48
N LYS A 54 -8.40 3.34 -13.38
CA LYS A 54 -8.87 3.81 -14.70
C LYS A 54 -9.98 4.87 -14.62
N LYS A 55 -10.75 4.91 -13.52
CA LYS A 55 -11.83 5.89 -13.32
C LYS A 55 -11.34 7.26 -12.83
N ASN A 56 -10.11 7.34 -12.39
CA ASN A 56 -9.57 8.55 -11.77
C ASN A 56 -8.38 9.06 -12.58
N LYS A 57 -8.45 10.30 -13.06
CA LYS A 57 -7.38 10.95 -13.82
C LYS A 57 -6.12 11.15 -12.97
N ARG A 58 -6.27 11.44 -11.68
CA ARG A 58 -5.17 11.62 -10.72
C ARG A 58 -5.44 10.76 -9.50
N ILE A 59 -4.55 9.82 -9.19
CA ILE A 59 -4.70 8.91 -8.07
C ILE A 59 -3.33 8.53 -7.49
N CYS A 60 -3.24 8.51 -6.16
CA CYS A 60 -2.11 7.94 -5.45
C CYS A 60 -2.50 6.54 -4.94
N VAL A 61 -1.72 5.54 -5.28
CA VAL A 61 -2.00 4.14 -4.91
C VAL A 61 -0.89 3.58 -4.06
N GLU A 62 -1.23 3.10 -2.87
CA GLU A 62 -0.30 2.46 -1.95
C GLU A 62 -0.40 0.94 -2.02
N GLY A 63 0.74 0.24 -1.90
CA GLY A 63 0.78 -1.21 -1.80
C GLY A 63 2.17 -1.80 -1.96
N ARG A 64 2.26 -3.12 -1.89
CA ARG A 64 3.52 -3.86 -1.95
C ARG A 64 3.99 -4.18 -3.36
N ASP A 65 3.06 -4.36 -4.28
CA ASP A 65 3.29 -4.80 -5.65
C ASP A 65 2.60 -3.91 -6.69
N ILE A 66 2.26 -2.69 -6.32
CA ILE A 66 1.51 -1.76 -7.17
C ILE A 66 2.26 -1.50 -8.47
N ALA A 67 3.48 -1.00 -8.39
CA ALA A 67 4.29 -0.69 -9.57
C ALA A 67 4.70 -1.94 -10.36
N SER A 68 5.03 -3.05 -9.66
CA SER A 68 5.55 -4.26 -10.31
C SER A 68 4.47 -5.15 -10.93
N THR A 69 3.21 -5.02 -10.48
CA THR A 69 2.14 -5.93 -10.91
C THR A 69 0.89 -5.19 -11.39
N ILE A 70 0.36 -4.29 -10.57
CA ILE A 70 -0.92 -3.63 -10.85
C ILE A 70 -0.77 -2.60 -11.97
N LEU A 71 0.24 -1.74 -11.85
CA LEU A 71 0.53 -0.62 -12.74
C LEU A 71 1.78 -0.86 -13.62
N LYS A 72 2.13 -2.11 -13.89
CA LYS A 72 3.33 -2.45 -14.67
C LYS A 72 3.18 -2.07 -16.15
N LYS A 73 1.98 -2.26 -16.73
CA LYS A 73 1.74 -2.07 -18.18
C LYS A 73 0.54 -1.18 -18.45
N ASN A 74 -0.67 -1.63 -18.16
CA ASN A 74 -1.91 -0.95 -18.47
C ASN A 74 -2.92 -1.08 -17.31
N PRO A 75 -3.30 0.02 -16.66
CA PRO A 75 -2.63 1.33 -16.76
C PRO A 75 -1.20 1.27 -16.19
N ARG A 76 -0.31 2.15 -16.69
CA ARG A 76 1.03 2.36 -16.14
C ARG A 76 1.00 3.55 -15.17
N TYR A 77 1.91 3.58 -14.21
CA TYR A 77 2.12 4.74 -13.35
C TYR A 77 2.98 5.80 -14.06
N ASP A 78 2.77 7.06 -13.73
CA ASP A 78 3.62 8.18 -14.15
C ASP A 78 4.84 8.25 -13.25
N LEU A 79 4.67 8.00 -11.94
CA LEU A 79 5.72 8.02 -10.93
C LEU A 79 5.54 6.90 -9.92
N ALA A 80 6.64 6.25 -9.56
CA ALA A 80 6.67 5.23 -8.52
C ALA A 80 7.72 5.53 -7.46
N PHE A 81 7.32 5.48 -6.20
CA PHE A 81 8.22 5.57 -5.05
C PHE A 81 8.39 4.20 -4.40
N TYR A 82 9.61 3.82 -4.10
CA TYR A 82 9.92 2.62 -3.35
C TYR A 82 10.53 3.00 -2.00
N PHE A 83 9.78 2.76 -0.93
CA PHE A 83 10.19 3.11 0.42
C PHE A 83 10.96 1.98 1.08
N THR A 84 12.06 2.33 1.75
CA THR A 84 12.81 1.41 2.60
C THR A 84 13.03 1.99 3.98
N CYS A 85 13.14 1.11 4.96
CA CYS A 85 13.46 1.44 6.34
C CYS A 85 14.18 0.27 6.99
N ASN A 86 15.11 0.55 7.90
CA ASN A 86 15.72 -0.46 8.75
C ASN A 86 14.65 -1.18 9.58
N LEU A 87 14.78 -2.49 9.72
CA LEU A 87 13.78 -3.33 10.40
C LEU A 87 13.55 -2.89 11.85
N ASN A 88 14.60 -2.53 12.58
CA ASN A 88 14.46 -2.10 13.98
C ASN A 88 13.62 -0.83 14.07
N LEU A 89 13.94 0.18 13.26
CA LEU A 89 13.21 1.44 13.22
C LEU A 89 11.76 1.27 12.73
N ALA A 90 11.55 0.45 11.71
CA ALA A 90 10.20 0.12 11.23
C ALA A 90 9.37 -0.56 12.32
N SER A 91 10.00 -1.45 13.10
CA SER A 91 9.36 -2.14 14.22
C SER A 91 8.96 -1.18 15.34
N ILE A 92 9.83 -0.24 15.69
CA ILE A 92 9.55 0.79 16.70
C ILE A 92 8.40 1.69 16.24
N ARG A 93 8.41 2.13 14.97
CA ARG A 93 7.32 2.95 14.40
C ARG A 93 6.00 2.19 14.48
N ARG A 94 5.97 0.94 14.01
CA ARG A 94 4.77 0.10 14.04
C ARG A 94 4.29 -0.19 15.47
N TRP A 95 5.20 -0.41 16.38
CA TRP A 95 4.89 -0.62 17.82
C TRP A 95 4.20 0.60 18.44
N LYS A 96 4.67 1.82 18.10
CA LYS A 96 4.02 3.07 18.52
C LYS A 96 2.61 3.20 17.91
N ASP A 97 2.45 2.88 16.62
CA ASP A 97 1.13 2.90 15.94
C ASP A 97 0.15 1.91 16.58
N LEU A 98 0.63 0.78 17.08
CA LEU A 98 -0.15 -0.21 17.85
C LEU A 98 -0.39 0.22 19.31
N LYS A 99 -0.08 1.47 19.65
CA LYS A 99 -0.20 2.00 21.02
C LYS A 99 0.52 1.11 22.07
N LYS A 100 1.62 0.45 21.67
CA LYS A 100 2.44 -0.44 22.49
C LYS A 100 1.69 -1.67 23.06
N LYS A 101 0.54 -2.03 22.51
CA LYS A 101 -0.29 -3.15 23.01
C LYS A 101 0.31 -4.53 22.79
N VAL A 102 1.34 -4.64 21.97
CA VAL A 102 2.01 -5.90 21.61
C VAL A 102 3.51 -5.75 21.88
N PRO A 103 4.21 -6.78 22.38
CA PRO A 103 5.65 -6.72 22.62
C PRO A 103 6.43 -6.35 21.35
N LEU A 104 7.43 -5.47 21.48
CA LEU A 104 8.24 -5.01 20.33
C LEU A 104 8.91 -6.18 19.58
N LYS A 105 9.34 -7.22 20.29
CA LYS A 105 9.93 -8.44 19.72
C LYS A 105 8.97 -9.15 18.75
N GLU A 106 7.70 -9.23 19.09
CA GLU A 106 6.66 -9.84 18.23
C GLU A 106 6.38 -8.99 17.01
N VAL A 107 6.29 -7.66 17.17
CA VAL A 107 6.13 -6.73 16.05
C VAL A 107 7.30 -6.88 15.07
N LYS A 108 8.54 -6.94 15.57
CA LYS A 108 9.74 -7.13 14.75
C LYS A 108 9.71 -8.47 14.01
N LYS A 109 9.35 -9.57 14.70
CA LYS A 109 9.22 -10.90 14.11
C LYS A 109 8.18 -10.91 13.00
N SER A 110 6.99 -10.35 13.25
CA SER A 110 5.89 -10.26 12.29
C SER A 110 6.29 -9.46 11.03
N LEU A 111 6.92 -8.29 11.19
CA LEU A 111 7.39 -7.48 10.07
C LEU A 111 8.47 -8.19 9.24
N SER A 112 9.40 -8.88 9.89
CA SER A 112 10.45 -9.66 9.21
C SER A 112 9.85 -10.79 8.37
N ILE A 113 8.94 -11.59 8.98
CA ILE A 113 8.26 -12.69 8.30
C ILE A 113 7.46 -12.15 7.10
N ARG A 114 6.66 -11.10 7.30
CA ARG A 114 5.87 -10.49 6.24
C ARG A 114 6.74 -10.01 5.08
N THR A 115 7.83 -9.30 5.38
CA THR A 115 8.74 -8.79 4.34
C THR A 115 9.38 -9.93 3.56
N ARG A 116 9.79 -11.01 4.23
CA ARG A 116 10.34 -12.21 3.60
C ARG A 116 9.32 -12.89 2.69
N LEU A 117 8.08 -13.06 3.17
CA LEU A 117 7.00 -13.66 2.40
C LEU A 117 6.64 -12.81 1.17
N ASP A 118 6.54 -11.49 1.32
CA ASP A 118 6.26 -10.56 0.22
C ASP A 118 7.36 -10.60 -0.87
N LYS A 119 8.63 -10.72 -0.49
CA LYS A 119 9.75 -10.83 -1.44
C LYS A 119 9.82 -12.18 -2.14
N LYS A 120 9.54 -13.28 -1.41
CA LYS A 120 9.70 -14.66 -1.92
C LYS A 120 8.46 -15.24 -2.58
N ARG A 121 7.32 -14.58 -2.55
CA ARG A 121 6.09 -15.14 -3.14
C ARG A 121 6.21 -15.30 -4.66
N LYS A 122 5.71 -16.42 -5.18
CA LYS A 122 5.74 -16.78 -6.60
C LYS A 122 4.97 -15.76 -7.46
N HIS A 123 3.83 -15.28 -6.97
CA HIS A 123 2.98 -14.32 -7.68
C HIS A 123 3.09 -12.94 -7.08
N SER A 124 3.40 -11.94 -7.90
CA SER A 124 3.49 -10.52 -7.52
C SER A 124 4.45 -10.25 -6.35
N PRO A 125 5.73 -10.60 -6.45
CA PRO A 125 6.69 -10.36 -5.37
C PRO A 125 6.90 -8.87 -5.13
N LEU A 126 7.26 -8.52 -3.90
CA LEU A 126 7.71 -7.17 -3.55
C LEU A 126 9.05 -6.89 -4.24
N LYS A 127 9.00 -6.10 -5.31
CA LYS A 127 10.16 -5.79 -6.15
C LYS A 127 10.22 -4.29 -6.43
N LYS A 128 11.40 -3.70 -6.28
CA LYS A 128 11.66 -2.34 -6.75
C LYS A 128 11.75 -2.35 -8.27
N MET A 129 10.99 -1.49 -8.93
CA MET A 129 11.12 -1.26 -10.38
C MET A 129 12.37 -0.43 -10.66
N ARG A 130 12.92 -0.56 -11.88
CA ARG A 130 14.16 0.16 -12.26
C ARG A 130 13.97 1.67 -12.21
N ASP A 131 12.83 2.13 -12.68
CA ASP A 131 12.41 3.55 -12.74
C ASP A 131 11.77 4.06 -11.44
N ALA A 132 11.63 3.23 -10.40
CA ALA A 132 11.09 3.66 -9.12
C ALA A 132 12.14 4.42 -8.30
N ILE A 133 11.74 5.58 -7.80
CA ILE A 133 12.56 6.43 -6.93
C ILE A 133 12.66 5.79 -5.55
N LEU A 134 13.89 5.54 -5.11
CA LEU A 134 14.16 4.98 -3.79
C LEU A 134 14.14 6.07 -2.72
N ILE A 135 13.25 5.94 -1.75
CA ILE A 135 13.23 6.79 -0.56
C ILE A 135 13.61 5.97 0.68
N ARG A 136 14.80 6.22 1.21
CA ARG A 136 15.22 5.66 2.50
C ARG A 136 14.68 6.53 3.62
N THR A 137 13.81 5.96 4.47
CA THR A 137 13.09 6.73 5.50
C THR A 137 13.75 6.68 6.87
N ASP A 138 14.93 6.07 7.01
CA ASP A 138 15.63 5.87 8.29
C ASP A 138 15.86 7.19 9.04
N LYS A 139 16.40 8.17 8.33
CA LYS A 139 16.72 9.51 8.89
C LYS A 139 15.69 10.59 8.52
N LEU A 140 14.53 10.19 7.97
CA LEU A 140 13.52 11.13 7.51
C LEU A 140 12.27 11.09 8.40
N ASN A 141 11.77 12.26 8.76
CA ASN A 141 10.43 12.41 9.32
C ASN A 141 9.39 12.54 8.19
N LYS A 142 8.09 12.51 8.55
CA LYS A 142 7.00 12.57 7.57
C LYS A 142 7.06 13.81 6.67
N LYS A 143 7.39 14.99 7.24
CA LYS A 143 7.50 16.25 6.46
C LYS A 143 8.61 16.17 5.41
N LYS A 144 9.80 15.67 5.79
CA LYS A 144 10.93 15.51 4.85
C LYS A 144 10.66 14.48 3.76
N VAL A 145 9.92 13.41 4.07
CA VAL A 145 9.48 12.43 3.06
C VAL A 145 8.53 13.08 2.06
N LEU A 146 7.51 13.81 2.54
CA LEU A 146 6.57 14.53 1.67
C LEU A 146 7.29 15.53 0.78
N LEU A 147 8.20 16.34 1.34
CA LEU A 147 8.98 17.31 0.55
C LEU A 147 9.74 16.63 -0.59
N LYS A 148 10.43 15.51 -0.31
CA LYS A 148 11.11 14.76 -1.36
C LYS A 148 10.16 14.22 -2.43
N MET A 149 8.99 13.75 -2.04
CA MET A 149 7.98 13.29 -2.99
C MET A 149 7.45 14.43 -3.86
N SER A 150 7.13 15.60 -3.26
CA SER A 150 6.66 16.79 -3.98
C SER A 150 7.67 17.25 -5.02
N GLN A 151 8.93 17.34 -4.65
CA GLN A 151 10.02 17.72 -5.58
C GLN A 151 10.10 16.80 -6.81
N GLU A 152 9.92 15.50 -6.61
CA GLU A 152 9.93 14.55 -7.75
C GLU A 152 8.65 14.63 -8.60
N ILE A 153 7.51 14.93 -7.99
CA ILE A 153 6.24 15.13 -8.70
C ILE A 153 6.31 16.41 -9.56
N GLU A 154 6.85 17.49 -9.02
CA GLU A 154 7.02 18.75 -9.72
C GLU A 154 7.88 18.60 -10.98
N LYS A 155 8.98 17.84 -10.91
CA LYS A 155 9.83 17.57 -12.09
C LYS A 155 9.08 16.92 -13.26
N ILE A 156 8.01 16.18 -12.98
CA ILE A 156 7.20 15.55 -14.04
C ILE A 156 6.20 16.56 -14.62
N ASN A 157 5.59 17.39 -13.78
CA ASN A 157 4.67 18.42 -14.24
C ASN A 157 5.34 19.41 -15.20
N TYR A 158 6.61 19.78 -14.98
CA TYR A 158 7.40 20.61 -15.90
C TYR A 158 7.77 19.93 -17.22
N LYS A 159 7.67 18.59 -17.33
CA LYS A 159 7.93 17.88 -18.58
C LYS A 159 6.69 17.67 -19.45
N ILE A 160 5.51 18.01 -18.95
CA ILE A 160 4.22 17.85 -19.63
C ILE A 160 3.71 19.23 -20.16
N LEU A 161 4.32 20.33 -19.75
CA LEU A 161 4.16 21.67 -20.29
C LEU A 161 5.23 21.96 -21.36
#